data_68d3dc805d2d6dfc14fb9db4b6a8a103
#
_entry.id   68d3dc805d2d6dfc14fb9db4b6a8a103
#
_cell.length_a   1.000
_cell.length_b   1.000
_cell.length_c   1.000
_cell.angle_alpha   90.00
_cell.angle_beta   90.00
_cell.angle_gamma   90.00
#
_symmetry.space_group_name_H-M   'P 1'
#
loop_
_entity.id
_entity.type
_entity.pdbx_description
1 polymer ?
#
loop_
_entity_poly.entity_id
_entity_poly.type
_entity_poly.pdbx_seq_one_letter_code
_entity_poly.pdbx_strand_id
1 'polypeptide(L)'
;MAGYVTDFQENTKGAFMETETLSGLIPRLRAAAAHHRLLSSALRSTIALISLVIANALGRIPIPGTPVGLTLQTGVLMCMALALSLSEITAAVGAYIALGAMGAPVFSGGMSAAALIGPSAGFIWGFLAATLISALLAGATWSHSAAADSGHTHKVLLALRYAASCAAGLMAALYGIGIGVQSIITHVPFMPLLYASAPFLILDSIKVVIAVMFGLSLAAARQPNNEAQ
;
A
#
# COMPACT_ATOMS: atom_id res chain seq x y z
N MET A 1 -67.40 -14.73 13.77
CA MET A 1 -66.12 -15.02 14.51
C MET A 1 -65.16 -15.88 13.74
N ALA A 2 -65.56 -16.75 12.83
CA ALA A 2 -64.66 -17.62 12.06
C ALA A 2 -63.75 -16.85 11.02
N GLY A 3 -64.20 -15.75 10.44
CA GLY A 3 -63.40 -14.99 9.43
C GLY A 3 -62.25 -14.22 10.00
N TYR A 4 -62.24 -13.80 11.24
CA TYR A 4 -61.13 -13.07 11.89
C TYR A 4 -59.93 -13.97 12.23
N VAL A 5 -60.18 -15.26 12.49
CA VAL A 5 -59.15 -16.24 12.85
C VAL A 5 -58.38 -16.70 11.62
N THR A 6 -59.06 -16.81 10.48
CA THR A 6 -58.39 -17.18 9.19
C THR A 6 -57.49 -16.07 8.66
N ASP A 7 -57.94 -14.82 8.77
CA ASP A 7 -57.14 -13.65 8.30
C ASP A 7 -55.88 -13.44 9.15
N PHE A 8 -55.96 -13.71 10.46
CA PHE A 8 -54.80 -13.64 11.36
C PHE A 8 -53.76 -14.75 11.09
N GLN A 9 -54.26 -15.98 10.75
CA GLN A 9 -53.38 -17.10 10.41
C GLN A 9 -52.68 -16.93 9.04
N GLU A 10 -53.34 -16.31 8.07
CA GLU A 10 -52.73 -16.04 6.76
C GLU A 10 -51.70 -14.95 6.84
N ASN A 11 -51.94 -13.89 7.62
CA ASN A 11 -51.02 -12.80 7.84
C ASN A 11 -49.75 -13.23 8.62
N THR A 12 -49.89 -14.13 9.60
CA THR A 12 -48.76 -14.70 10.34
C THR A 12 -47.93 -15.67 9.49
N LYS A 13 -48.52 -16.44 8.59
CA LYS A 13 -47.81 -17.29 7.63
C LYS A 13 -47.07 -16.48 6.59
N GLY A 14 -47.64 -15.37 6.09
CA GLY A 14 -46.96 -14.43 5.20
C GLY A 14 -45.73 -13.79 5.83
N ALA A 15 -45.87 -13.29 7.07
CA ALA A 15 -44.76 -12.71 7.81
C ALA A 15 -43.62 -13.72 8.14
N PHE A 16 -44.02 -14.99 8.42
CA PHE A 16 -43.02 -16.05 8.68
C PHE A 16 -42.27 -16.48 7.43
N MET A 17 -42.95 -16.57 6.27
CA MET A 17 -42.29 -16.84 4.98
C MET A 17 -41.37 -15.69 4.53
N GLU A 18 -41.75 -14.45 4.79
CA GLU A 18 -40.90 -13.27 4.50
C GLU A 18 -39.65 -13.25 5.34
N THR A 19 -39.72 -13.60 6.62
CA THR A 19 -38.56 -13.70 7.51
C THR A 19 -37.61 -14.85 7.12
N GLU A 20 -38.12 -15.98 6.68
CA GLU A 20 -37.31 -17.10 6.17
C GLU A 20 -36.59 -16.74 4.87
N THR A 21 -37.26 -16.04 3.95
CA THR A 21 -36.65 -15.58 2.69
C THR A 21 -35.56 -14.54 2.93
N LEU A 22 -35.78 -13.60 3.84
CA LEU A 22 -34.78 -12.59 4.23
C LEU A 22 -33.58 -13.21 4.96
N SER A 23 -33.82 -14.21 5.83
CA SER A 23 -32.73 -14.89 6.55
C SER A 23 -31.78 -15.65 5.62
N GLY A 24 -32.27 -16.16 4.48
CA GLY A 24 -31.43 -16.80 3.44
C GLY A 24 -30.76 -15.82 2.47
N LEU A 25 -31.37 -14.64 2.26
CA LEU A 25 -30.85 -13.63 1.32
C LEU A 25 -29.67 -12.86 1.89
N ILE A 26 -29.70 -12.49 3.18
CA ILE A 26 -28.66 -11.72 3.86
C ILE A 26 -27.27 -12.39 3.76
N PRO A 27 -27.10 -13.69 4.08
CA PRO A 27 -25.80 -14.35 3.95
C PRO A 27 -25.30 -14.42 2.49
N ARG A 28 -26.21 -14.60 1.51
CA ARG A 28 -25.84 -14.59 0.09
C ARG A 28 -25.35 -13.22 -0.38
N LEU A 29 -26.00 -12.14 0.01
CA LEU A 29 -25.59 -10.77 -0.30
C LEU A 29 -24.25 -10.43 0.38
N ARG A 30 -24.05 -10.86 1.62
CA ARG A 30 -22.77 -10.71 2.33
C ARG A 30 -21.66 -11.49 1.64
N ALA A 31 -21.91 -12.71 1.20
CA ALA A 31 -20.92 -13.51 0.47
C ALA A 31 -20.56 -12.89 -0.89
N ALA A 32 -21.54 -12.41 -1.64
CA ALA A 32 -21.32 -11.71 -2.90
C ALA A 32 -20.50 -10.41 -2.72
N ALA A 33 -20.84 -9.62 -1.71
CA ALA A 33 -20.10 -8.40 -1.37
C ALA A 33 -18.67 -8.69 -0.90
N ALA A 34 -18.45 -9.75 -0.12
CA ALA A 34 -17.14 -10.20 0.30
C ALA A 34 -16.29 -10.66 -0.90
N HIS A 35 -16.86 -11.44 -1.81
CA HIS A 35 -16.18 -11.88 -3.03
C HIS A 35 -15.76 -10.70 -3.92
N HIS A 36 -16.64 -9.72 -4.11
CA HIS A 36 -16.33 -8.51 -4.88
C HIS A 36 -15.19 -7.69 -4.23
N ARG A 37 -15.18 -7.59 -2.90
CA ARG A 37 -14.10 -6.91 -2.16
C ARG A 37 -12.76 -7.65 -2.30
N LEU A 38 -12.76 -8.98 -2.22
CA LEU A 38 -11.55 -9.80 -2.40
C LEU A 38 -10.98 -9.66 -3.80
N LEU A 39 -11.83 -9.72 -4.84
CA LEU A 39 -11.39 -9.54 -6.23
C LEU A 39 -10.78 -8.15 -6.46
N SER A 40 -11.42 -7.10 -5.97
CA SER A 40 -10.89 -5.73 -6.11
C SER A 40 -9.59 -5.53 -5.34
N SER A 41 -9.43 -6.12 -4.17
CA SER A 41 -8.19 -6.09 -3.39
C SER A 41 -7.07 -6.87 -4.09
N ALA A 42 -7.35 -8.07 -4.60
CA ALA A 42 -6.41 -8.87 -5.36
C ALA A 42 -5.93 -8.14 -6.63
N LEU A 43 -6.85 -7.50 -7.36
CA LEU A 43 -6.50 -6.71 -8.54
C LEU A 43 -5.56 -5.54 -8.20
N ARG A 44 -5.86 -4.79 -7.13
CA ARG A 44 -4.99 -3.68 -6.67
C ARG A 44 -3.61 -4.17 -6.24
N SER A 45 -3.53 -5.28 -5.51
CA SER A 45 -2.25 -5.90 -5.12
C SER A 45 -1.45 -6.37 -6.33
N THR A 46 -2.11 -6.95 -7.33
CA THR A 46 -1.47 -7.39 -8.57
C THR A 46 -0.92 -6.22 -9.38
N ILE A 47 -1.70 -5.15 -9.53
CA ILE A 47 -1.23 -3.91 -10.20
C ILE A 47 -0.02 -3.34 -9.48
N ALA A 48 -0.04 -3.30 -8.15
CA ALA A 48 1.07 -2.82 -7.34
C ALA A 48 2.34 -3.68 -7.51
N LEU A 49 2.20 -5.01 -7.51
CA LEU A 49 3.28 -5.95 -7.78
C LEU A 49 3.90 -5.71 -9.16
N ILE A 50 3.06 -5.63 -10.20
CA ILE A 50 3.51 -5.36 -11.57
C ILE A 50 4.23 -4.01 -11.64
N SER A 51 3.73 -2.99 -10.97
CA SER A 51 4.37 -1.66 -10.90
C SER A 51 5.76 -1.72 -10.27
N LEU A 52 5.96 -2.53 -9.21
CA LEU A 52 7.28 -2.75 -8.60
C LEU A 52 8.25 -3.44 -9.57
N VAL A 53 7.78 -4.46 -10.29
CA VAL A 53 8.59 -5.18 -11.29
C VAL A 53 8.96 -4.25 -12.44
N ILE A 54 8.03 -3.46 -12.97
CA ILE A 54 8.29 -2.47 -14.03
C ILE A 54 9.27 -1.41 -13.53
N ALA A 55 9.07 -0.86 -12.32
CA ALA A 55 9.96 0.15 -11.75
C ALA A 55 11.41 -0.35 -11.59
N ASN A 56 11.58 -1.66 -11.37
CA ASN A 56 12.88 -2.30 -11.38
C ASN A 56 13.43 -2.49 -12.81
N ALA A 57 12.59 -2.95 -13.74
CA ALA A 57 12.97 -3.22 -15.13
C ALA A 57 13.39 -1.96 -15.89
N LEU A 58 12.91 -0.76 -15.50
CA LEU A 58 13.34 0.53 -16.02
C LEU A 58 14.80 0.85 -15.68
N GLY A 59 15.45 0.01 -14.89
CA GLY A 59 16.86 0.04 -14.60
C GLY A 59 17.23 0.70 -13.28
N ARG A 60 18.53 0.68 -13.02
CA ARG A 60 19.15 1.31 -11.86
C ARG A 60 20.20 2.32 -12.29
N ILE A 61 20.30 3.41 -11.57
CA ILE A 61 21.41 4.37 -11.70
C ILE A 61 22.45 3.98 -10.65
N PRO A 62 23.65 3.54 -11.07
CA PRO A 62 24.72 3.23 -10.13
C PRO A 62 25.21 4.50 -9.44
N ILE A 63 25.46 4.41 -8.14
CA ILE A 63 26.00 5.52 -7.36
C ILE A 63 27.39 5.13 -6.85
N PRO A 64 28.43 5.96 -7.10
CA PRO A 64 29.76 5.71 -6.60
C PRO A 64 29.79 5.56 -5.07
N GLY A 65 30.54 4.59 -4.56
CA GLY A 65 30.70 4.35 -3.13
C GLY A 65 29.66 3.44 -2.49
N THR A 66 28.66 2.98 -3.25
CA THR A 66 27.70 1.98 -2.76
C THR A 66 27.40 0.92 -3.83
N PRO A 67 27.32 -0.37 -3.47
CA PRO A 67 26.89 -1.44 -4.38
C PRO A 67 25.40 -1.39 -4.73
N VAL A 68 24.62 -0.60 -3.99
CA VAL A 68 23.18 -0.42 -4.23
C VAL A 68 22.97 0.73 -5.21
N GLY A 69 22.16 0.51 -6.25
CA GLY A 69 21.82 1.55 -7.22
C GLY A 69 20.45 2.19 -6.93
N LEU A 70 20.29 3.43 -7.38
CA LEU A 70 19.02 4.12 -7.33
C LEU A 70 18.03 3.49 -8.30
N THR A 71 16.80 3.25 -7.84
CA THR A 71 15.69 2.71 -8.65
C THR A 71 14.44 3.57 -8.47
N LEU A 72 13.45 3.37 -9.33
CA LEU A 72 12.12 3.99 -9.17
C LEU A 72 11.24 3.29 -8.13
N GLN A 73 11.68 2.15 -7.60
CA GLN A 73 10.89 1.31 -6.68
C GLN A 73 10.45 2.04 -5.42
N THR A 74 11.33 2.88 -4.82
CA THR A 74 10.96 3.68 -3.63
C THR A 74 9.79 4.61 -3.90
N GLY A 75 9.72 5.21 -5.09
CA GLY A 75 8.57 6.04 -5.49
C GLY A 75 7.27 5.23 -5.60
N VAL A 76 7.33 4.03 -6.17
CA VAL A 76 6.18 3.12 -6.23
C VAL A 76 5.73 2.71 -4.83
N LEU A 77 6.67 2.37 -3.93
CA LEU A 77 6.36 2.03 -2.54
C LEU A 77 5.70 3.20 -1.78
N MET A 78 6.14 4.44 -2.03
CA MET A 78 5.49 5.65 -1.50
C MET A 78 4.04 5.78 -1.99
N CYS A 79 3.81 5.61 -3.28
CA CYS A 79 2.45 5.62 -3.85
C CYS A 79 1.58 4.50 -3.26
N MET A 80 2.12 3.29 -3.10
CA MET A 80 1.43 2.17 -2.48
C MET A 80 1.03 2.47 -1.03
N ALA A 81 1.94 3.08 -0.25
CA ALA A 81 1.68 3.47 1.14
C ALA A 81 0.51 4.45 1.28
N LEU A 82 0.31 5.34 0.28
CA LEU A 82 -0.76 6.33 0.27
C LEU A 82 -2.07 5.83 -0.37
N ALA A 83 -2.02 4.75 -1.17
CA ALA A 83 -3.14 4.28 -1.98
C ALA A 83 -3.81 3.00 -1.47
N LEU A 84 -3.05 2.09 -0.87
CA LEU A 84 -3.43 0.71 -0.59
C LEU A 84 -3.64 0.46 0.91
N SER A 85 -4.44 -0.55 1.21
CA SER A 85 -4.58 -1.08 2.56
C SER A 85 -3.36 -1.89 2.98
N LEU A 86 -3.17 -2.09 4.30
CA LEU A 86 -2.04 -2.87 4.83
C LEU A 86 -1.99 -4.31 4.27
N SER A 87 -3.14 -4.95 4.10
CA SER A 87 -3.23 -6.29 3.51
C SER A 87 -2.81 -6.31 2.04
N GLU A 88 -3.20 -5.29 1.27
CA GLU A 88 -2.81 -5.17 -0.15
C GLU A 88 -1.31 -4.90 -0.30
N ILE A 89 -0.74 -4.05 0.56
CA ILE A 89 0.71 -3.82 0.62
C ILE A 89 1.45 -5.11 0.95
N THR A 90 1.01 -5.82 2.00
CA THR A 90 1.65 -7.09 2.41
C THR A 90 1.58 -8.12 1.29
N ALA A 91 0.44 -8.25 0.61
CA ALA A 91 0.28 -9.17 -0.51
C ALA A 91 1.19 -8.79 -1.69
N ALA A 92 1.23 -7.53 -2.09
CA ALA A 92 2.02 -7.08 -3.23
C ALA A 92 3.53 -7.16 -2.99
N VAL A 93 4.02 -6.60 -1.87
CA VAL A 93 5.45 -6.60 -1.55
C VAL A 93 5.93 -8.00 -1.14
N GLY A 94 5.11 -8.75 -0.41
CA GLY A 94 5.39 -10.14 -0.07
C GLY A 94 5.51 -11.03 -1.32
N ALA A 95 4.59 -10.89 -2.28
CA ALA A 95 4.65 -11.59 -3.56
C ALA A 95 5.88 -11.17 -4.38
N TYR A 96 6.25 -9.89 -4.37
CA TYR A 96 7.46 -9.39 -5.03
C TYR A 96 8.72 -10.07 -4.47
N ILE A 97 8.85 -10.14 -3.14
CA ILE A 97 9.98 -10.82 -2.47
C ILE A 97 9.97 -12.32 -2.77
N ALA A 98 8.78 -12.96 -2.73
CA ALA A 98 8.62 -14.37 -3.02
C ALA A 98 9.02 -14.73 -4.46
N LEU A 99 8.62 -13.92 -5.45
CA LEU A 99 9.03 -14.11 -6.85
C LEU A 99 10.56 -14.08 -6.99
N GLY A 100 11.23 -13.11 -6.38
CA GLY A 100 12.68 -13.04 -6.40
C GLY A 100 13.35 -14.22 -5.68
N ALA A 101 12.79 -14.69 -4.56
CA ALA A 101 13.26 -15.86 -3.83
C ALA A 101 13.12 -17.15 -4.66
N MET A 102 12.08 -17.26 -5.48
CA MET A 102 11.87 -18.38 -6.42
C MET A 102 12.76 -18.31 -7.66
N GLY A 103 13.62 -17.30 -7.80
CA GLY A 103 14.57 -17.18 -8.89
C GLY A 103 14.17 -16.23 -10.01
N ALA A 104 13.02 -15.57 -9.94
CA ALA A 104 12.63 -14.58 -10.93
C ALA A 104 13.57 -13.34 -10.86
N PRO A 105 14.03 -12.78 -12.00
CA PRO A 105 14.97 -11.66 -12.03
C PRO A 105 14.26 -10.31 -11.78
N VAL A 106 13.57 -10.20 -10.63
CA VAL A 106 12.72 -9.06 -10.27
C VAL A 106 13.44 -8.01 -9.43
N PHE A 107 14.64 -8.31 -8.90
CA PHE A 107 15.40 -7.36 -8.10
C PHE A 107 16.39 -6.53 -8.93
N SER A 108 16.85 -5.43 -8.35
CA SER A 108 17.69 -4.44 -9.00
C SER A 108 18.88 -5.05 -9.75
N GLY A 109 19.02 -4.71 -11.03
CA GLY A 109 20.06 -5.26 -11.90
C GLY A 109 19.75 -6.66 -12.42
N GLY A 110 18.49 -7.11 -12.43
CA GLY A 110 18.09 -8.44 -12.88
C GLY A 110 18.46 -9.56 -11.91
N MET A 111 18.72 -9.20 -10.65
CA MET A 111 19.04 -10.21 -9.61
C MET A 111 17.78 -10.90 -9.10
N SER A 112 17.98 -12.09 -8.54
CA SER A 112 16.95 -12.93 -7.92
C SER A 112 17.31 -13.27 -6.46
N ALA A 113 17.21 -14.52 -6.05
CA ALA A 113 17.45 -14.98 -4.68
C ALA A 113 18.79 -14.51 -4.07
N ALA A 114 19.84 -14.37 -4.86
CA ALA A 114 21.13 -13.87 -4.38
C ALA A 114 21.07 -12.44 -3.81
N ALA A 115 20.13 -11.61 -4.27
CA ALA A 115 19.94 -10.27 -3.74
C ALA A 115 19.39 -10.25 -2.30
N LEU A 116 18.71 -11.31 -1.87
CA LEU A 116 18.13 -11.45 -0.53
C LEU A 116 19.16 -11.71 0.58
N ILE A 117 20.38 -12.09 0.20
CA ILE A 117 21.52 -12.33 1.09
C ILE A 117 22.72 -11.44 0.76
N GLY A 118 22.63 -10.62 -0.27
CA GLY A 118 23.68 -9.70 -0.72
C GLY A 118 23.55 -8.31 -0.09
N PRO A 119 24.39 -7.35 -0.52
CA PRO A 119 24.43 -5.99 0.03
C PRO A 119 23.12 -5.20 -0.05
N SER A 120 22.23 -5.57 -0.96
CA SER A 120 20.88 -4.97 -1.10
C SER A 120 19.80 -5.64 -0.27
N ALA A 121 20.12 -6.73 0.43
CA ALA A 121 19.15 -7.55 1.19
C ALA A 121 18.32 -6.72 2.17
N GLY A 122 18.99 -5.84 2.94
CA GLY A 122 18.34 -4.99 3.93
C GLY A 122 17.29 -4.04 3.32
N PHE A 123 17.55 -3.52 2.13
CA PHE A 123 16.58 -2.69 1.41
C PHE A 123 15.39 -3.51 0.93
N ILE A 124 15.60 -4.72 0.38
CA ILE A 124 14.52 -5.59 -0.11
C ILE A 124 13.60 -6.01 1.04
N TRP A 125 14.16 -6.49 2.14
CA TRP A 125 13.39 -6.83 3.34
C TRP A 125 12.76 -5.59 3.99
N GLY A 126 13.47 -4.46 3.94
CA GLY A 126 12.99 -3.17 4.44
C GLY A 126 11.82 -2.60 3.66
N PHE A 127 11.61 -2.98 2.38
CA PHE A 127 10.49 -2.49 1.57
C PHE A 127 9.15 -2.73 2.24
N LEU A 128 8.92 -3.94 2.76
CA LEU A 128 7.67 -4.27 3.43
C LEU A 128 7.48 -3.45 4.72
N ALA A 129 8.47 -3.47 5.61
CA ALA A 129 8.41 -2.76 6.89
C ALA A 129 8.23 -1.25 6.69
N ALA A 130 9.05 -0.65 5.84
CA ALA A 130 9.02 0.78 5.57
C ALA A 130 7.69 1.24 4.94
N THR A 131 7.15 0.46 3.98
CA THR A 131 5.88 0.79 3.33
C THR A 131 4.71 0.67 4.30
N LEU A 132 4.71 -0.35 5.17
CA LEU A 132 3.67 -0.50 6.20
C LEU A 132 3.74 0.63 7.24
N ILE A 133 4.94 1.01 7.68
CA ILE A 133 5.11 2.16 8.59
C ILE A 133 4.59 3.44 7.94
N SER A 134 4.96 3.71 6.69
CA SER A 134 4.44 4.88 5.96
C SER A 134 2.92 4.85 5.84
N ALA A 135 2.32 3.70 5.51
CA ALA A 135 0.89 3.56 5.38
C ALA A 135 0.14 3.77 6.71
N LEU A 136 0.68 3.26 7.81
CA LEU A 136 0.14 3.48 9.16
C LEU A 136 0.18 4.96 9.54
N LEU A 137 1.30 5.63 9.33
CA LEU A 137 1.48 7.05 9.62
C LEU A 137 0.59 7.94 8.73
N ALA A 138 0.41 7.57 7.46
CA ALA A 138 -0.51 8.24 6.54
C ALA A 138 -1.97 8.06 6.93
N GLY A 139 -2.29 7.08 7.79
CA GLY A 139 -3.64 6.74 8.19
C GLY A 139 -4.38 5.98 7.10
N ALA A 140 -3.69 5.07 6.44
CA ALA A 140 -4.26 4.15 5.45
C ALA A 140 -5.33 3.21 6.03
N THR A 141 -5.44 3.16 7.36
CA THR A 141 -6.64 2.64 8.04
C THR A 141 -7.73 3.70 7.96
N TRP A 142 -8.36 3.78 6.83
CA TRP A 142 -9.37 4.72 6.40
C TRP A 142 -10.45 4.99 7.46
N SER A 143 -10.29 6.06 8.20
CA SER A 143 -11.40 6.76 8.81
C SER A 143 -11.99 7.71 7.75
N HIS A 144 -13.19 7.42 7.26
CA HIS A 144 -13.95 8.24 6.32
C HIS A 144 -14.25 9.67 6.86
N SER A 145 -13.85 9.97 8.09
CA SER A 145 -14.16 11.21 8.80
C SER A 145 -13.37 12.44 8.35
N ALA A 146 -12.28 12.28 7.60
CA ALA A 146 -11.45 13.43 7.20
C ALA A 146 -11.84 14.06 5.85
N ALA A 147 -12.82 13.49 5.15
CA ALA A 147 -13.22 13.95 3.81
C ALA A 147 -14.24 15.09 3.81
N ALA A 148 -14.75 15.48 4.98
CA ALA A 148 -15.87 16.45 5.05
C ALA A 148 -15.45 17.94 5.00
N ASP A 149 -14.16 18.25 5.21
CA ASP A 149 -13.68 19.63 5.18
C ASP A 149 -12.82 19.87 3.92
N SER A 150 -13.37 20.57 2.95
CA SER A 150 -12.72 20.89 1.66
C SER A 150 -11.84 22.14 1.72
N GLY A 151 -11.59 22.70 2.91
CA GLY A 151 -10.80 23.92 3.11
C GLY A 151 -9.34 23.79 2.66
N HIS A 152 -8.73 24.90 2.24
CA HIS A 152 -7.33 24.95 1.81
C HIS A 152 -6.38 24.43 2.92
N THR A 153 -6.63 24.81 4.17
CA THR A 153 -5.85 24.38 5.34
C THR A 153 -5.86 22.87 5.51
N HIS A 154 -6.99 22.21 5.27
CA HIS A 154 -7.10 20.76 5.34
C HIS A 154 -6.22 20.05 4.29
N LYS A 155 -6.22 20.56 3.04
CA LYS A 155 -5.38 20.00 1.96
C LYS A 155 -3.89 20.13 2.27
N VAL A 156 -3.48 21.28 2.82
CA VAL A 156 -2.08 21.50 3.24
C VAL A 156 -1.70 20.55 4.36
N LEU A 157 -2.53 20.39 5.39
CA LEU A 157 -2.27 19.47 6.50
C LEU A 157 -2.18 18.02 6.02
N LEU A 158 -3.05 17.61 5.10
CA LEU A 158 -3.02 16.29 4.49
C LEU A 158 -1.73 16.06 3.69
N ALA A 159 -1.31 17.06 2.89
CA ALA A 159 -0.05 17.00 2.15
C ALA A 159 1.16 16.86 3.08
N LEU A 160 1.22 17.65 4.16
CA LEU A 160 2.28 17.57 5.17
C LEU A 160 2.31 16.21 5.86
N ARG A 161 1.14 15.65 6.19
CA ARG A 161 1.02 14.32 6.78
C ARG A 161 1.54 13.23 5.83
N TYR A 162 1.17 13.29 4.55
CA TYR A 162 1.65 12.34 3.53
C TYR A 162 3.17 12.46 3.34
N ALA A 163 3.70 13.68 3.26
CA ALA A 163 5.14 13.91 3.16
C ALA A 163 5.89 13.36 4.40
N ALA A 164 5.41 13.67 5.59
CA ALA A 164 6.01 13.20 6.84
C ALA A 164 5.97 11.66 6.96
N SER A 165 4.86 11.02 6.54
CA SER A 165 4.73 9.56 6.57
C SER A 165 5.70 8.88 5.61
N CYS A 166 5.86 9.40 4.38
CA CYS A 166 6.83 8.90 3.42
C CYS A 166 8.28 9.12 3.91
N ALA A 167 8.57 10.29 4.47
CA ALA A 167 9.89 10.58 5.01
C ALA A 167 10.24 9.66 6.21
N ALA A 168 9.34 9.48 7.16
CA ALA A 168 9.59 8.64 8.33
C ALA A 168 9.69 7.15 7.98
N GLY A 169 8.78 6.61 7.17
CA GLY A 169 8.77 5.20 6.81
C GLY A 169 9.80 4.88 5.74
N LEU A 170 9.66 5.47 4.55
CA LEU A 170 10.47 5.09 3.39
C LEU A 170 11.84 5.77 3.33
N MET A 171 12.03 6.94 3.95
CA MET A 171 13.37 7.48 4.05
C MET A 171 14.06 7.01 5.33
N ALA A 172 13.51 7.26 6.52
CA ALA A 172 14.20 6.93 7.76
C ALA A 172 14.23 5.41 8.03
N ALA A 173 13.07 4.72 7.98
CA ALA A 173 13.02 3.29 8.31
C ALA A 173 13.71 2.43 7.25
N LEU A 174 13.48 2.71 5.95
CA LEU A 174 14.11 1.95 4.86
C LEU A 174 15.63 2.11 4.85
N TYR A 175 16.13 3.35 4.96
CA TYR A 175 17.57 3.57 4.99
C TYR A 175 18.21 3.05 6.28
N GLY A 176 17.54 3.18 7.42
CA GLY A 176 18.01 2.61 8.69
C GLY A 176 18.20 1.10 8.60
N ILE A 177 17.19 0.38 8.13
CA ILE A 177 17.22 -1.08 7.93
C ILE A 177 18.21 -1.45 6.82
N GLY A 178 18.09 -0.78 5.66
CA GLY A 178 18.89 -1.08 4.46
C GLY A 178 20.39 -0.91 4.70
N ILE A 179 20.80 0.26 5.20
CA ILE A 179 22.21 0.56 5.48
C ILE A 179 22.72 -0.27 6.66
N GLY A 180 21.88 -0.50 7.69
CA GLY A 180 22.26 -1.34 8.83
C GLY A 180 22.62 -2.76 8.39
N VAL A 181 21.75 -3.41 7.62
CA VAL A 181 22.01 -4.76 7.09
C VAL A 181 23.18 -4.74 6.11
N GLN A 182 23.26 -3.72 5.24
CA GLN A 182 24.37 -3.56 4.31
C GLN A 182 25.72 -3.46 5.04
N SER A 183 25.78 -2.67 6.11
CA SER A 183 26.98 -2.53 6.96
C SER A 183 27.45 -3.87 7.53
N ILE A 184 26.51 -4.70 7.99
CA ILE A 184 26.83 -6.03 8.52
C ILE A 184 27.36 -6.95 7.40
N ILE A 185 26.70 -6.97 6.24
CA ILE A 185 27.07 -7.88 5.14
C ILE A 185 28.39 -7.47 4.48
N THR A 186 28.63 -6.16 4.31
CA THR A 186 29.83 -5.66 3.60
C THR A 186 31.00 -5.38 4.53
N HIS A 187 30.80 -5.47 5.85
CA HIS A 187 31.80 -5.06 6.86
C HIS A 187 32.29 -3.61 6.74
N VAL A 188 31.52 -2.76 6.05
CA VAL A 188 31.79 -1.32 5.95
C VAL A 188 31.03 -0.61 7.06
N PRO A 189 31.66 0.32 7.81
CA PRO A 189 30.97 1.05 8.88
C PRO A 189 29.73 1.80 8.38
N PHE A 190 28.73 1.95 9.26
CA PHE A 190 27.43 2.56 8.93
C PHE A 190 27.56 4.00 8.37
N MET A 191 28.41 4.82 8.98
CA MET A 191 28.54 6.24 8.58
C MET A 191 29.06 6.45 7.15
N PRO A 192 30.11 5.79 6.68
CA PRO A 192 30.52 5.86 5.27
C PRO A 192 29.40 5.46 4.30
N LEU A 193 28.64 4.40 4.61
CA LEU A 193 27.50 3.97 3.79
C LEU A 193 26.38 5.00 3.80
N LEU A 194 26.12 5.64 4.93
CA LEU A 194 25.12 6.70 5.04
C LEU A 194 25.49 7.90 4.17
N TYR A 195 26.76 8.35 4.21
CA TYR A 195 27.24 9.42 3.34
C TYR A 195 27.18 9.04 1.86
N ALA A 196 27.59 7.82 1.50
CA ALA A 196 27.48 7.32 0.13
C ALA A 196 26.02 7.24 -0.35
N SER A 197 25.06 7.14 0.59
CA SER A 197 23.62 7.09 0.29
C SER A 197 22.99 8.48 0.18
N ALA A 198 23.67 9.58 0.46
CA ALA A 198 23.13 10.93 0.40
C ALA A 198 22.46 11.30 -0.96
N PRO A 199 23.00 10.89 -2.13
CA PRO A 199 22.33 11.13 -3.42
C PRO A 199 20.93 10.49 -3.52
N PHE A 200 20.70 9.34 -2.86
CA PHE A 200 19.37 8.72 -2.83
C PHE A 200 18.36 9.62 -2.12
N LEU A 201 18.75 10.24 -1.00
CA LEU A 201 17.86 11.11 -0.22
C LEU A 201 17.36 12.29 -1.04
N ILE A 202 18.22 12.88 -1.88
CA ILE A 202 17.86 14.00 -2.76
C ILE A 202 16.79 13.55 -3.77
N LEU A 203 17.06 12.44 -4.46
CA LEU A 203 16.15 11.91 -5.48
C LEU A 203 14.86 11.34 -4.90
N ASP A 204 14.93 10.72 -3.73
CA ASP A 204 13.74 10.23 -3.03
C ASP A 204 12.89 11.39 -2.49
N SER A 205 13.46 12.53 -2.16
CA SER A 205 12.69 13.75 -1.84
C SER A 205 11.81 14.22 -3.00
N ILE A 206 12.29 14.10 -4.23
CA ILE A 206 11.48 14.39 -5.43
C ILE A 206 10.35 13.37 -5.56
N LYS A 207 10.62 12.08 -5.29
CA LYS A 207 9.60 11.03 -5.33
C LYS A 207 8.54 11.22 -4.23
N VAL A 208 8.93 11.74 -3.05
CA VAL A 208 7.97 12.14 -2.01
C VAL A 208 6.97 13.15 -2.54
N VAL A 209 7.45 14.20 -3.24
CA VAL A 209 6.55 15.22 -3.81
C VAL A 209 5.57 14.59 -4.81
N ILE A 210 6.06 13.75 -5.71
CA ILE A 210 5.23 13.04 -6.70
C ILE A 210 4.20 12.14 -5.99
N ALA A 211 4.62 11.39 -4.99
CA ALA A 211 3.73 10.51 -4.22
C ALA A 211 2.65 11.30 -3.46
N VAL A 212 3.01 12.45 -2.87
CA VAL A 212 2.05 13.33 -2.20
C VAL A 212 1.03 13.87 -3.19
N MET A 213 1.44 14.35 -4.35
CA MET A 213 0.52 14.80 -5.41
C MET A 213 -0.43 13.68 -5.85
N PHE A 214 0.09 12.47 -6.03
CA PHE A 214 -0.71 11.29 -6.33
C PHE A 214 -1.70 10.98 -5.20
N GLY A 215 -1.27 10.97 -3.94
CA GLY A 215 -2.13 10.73 -2.79
C GLY A 215 -3.25 11.76 -2.64
N LEU A 216 -2.95 13.04 -2.87
CA LEU A 216 -3.95 14.12 -2.86
C LEU A 216 -4.96 13.97 -4.00
N SER A 217 -4.50 13.66 -5.22
CA SER A 217 -5.38 13.39 -6.37
C SER A 217 -6.33 12.23 -6.08
N LEU A 218 -5.81 11.18 -5.47
CA LEU A 218 -6.60 10.02 -5.09
C LEU A 218 -7.63 10.34 -3.99
N ALA A 219 -7.25 11.16 -3.01
CA ALA A 219 -8.15 11.64 -1.97
C ALA A 219 -9.28 12.51 -2.57
N ALA A 220 -8.97 13.39 -3.51
CA ALA A 220 -9.96 14.21 -4.21
C ALA A 220 -10.93 13.38 -5.05
N ALA A 221 -10.42 12.37 -5.80
CA ALA A 221 -11.26 11.51 -6.63
C ALA A 221 -12.23 10.60 -5.82
N ARG A 222 -11.99 10.46 -4.52
CA ARG A 222 -12.84 9.65 -3.62
C ARG A 222 -13.90 10.46 -2.87
N GLN A 223 -13.88 11.80 -2.98
CA GLN A 223 -14.96 12.62 -2.45
C GLN A 223 -16.22 12.42 -3.30
N PRO A 224 -17.39 12.08 -2.71
CA PRO A 224 -18.64 12.05 -3.46
C PRO A 224 -18.94 13.46 -3.99
N ASN A 225 -19.34 13.57 -5.27
CA ASN A 225 -19.78 14.82 -5.86
C ASN A 225 -21.02 15.33 -5.11
N ASN A 226 -20.83 16.21 -4.13
CA ASN A 226 -21.93 16.91 -3.47
C ASN A 226 -22.41 18.15 -4.24
N GLU A 227 -21.98 18.33 -5.51
CA GLU A 227 -22.36 19.49 -6.33
C GLU A 227 -23.62 19.27 -7.19
N ALA A 228 -24.42 18.22 -6.90
CA ALA A 228 -25.67 17.92 -7.62
C ALA A 228 -26.89 18.03 -6.71
N GLN A 229 -27.01 19.13 -5.90
CA GLN A 229 -28.27 19.54 -5.29
C GLN A 229 -28.47 21.02 -5.37
#